data_259b206c24867c961ba0056a1982dc3a
#
_entry.id   259b206c24867c961ba0056a1982dc3a
#
_cell.length_a   1.000
_cell.length_b   1.000
_cell.length_c   1.000
_cell.angle_alpha   90.00
_cell.angle_beta   90.00
_cell.angle_gamma   90.00
#
_symmetry.space_group_name_H-M   'P 1'
#
loop_
_entity.id
_entity.type
_entity.pdbx_description
1 polymer ?
#
loop_
_entity_poly.entity_id
_entity_poly.type
_entity_poly.pdbx_seq_one_letter_code
_entity_poly.pdbx_strand_id
1 'polypeptide(L)'
;MQERVRICDIAEELGLSTATVSNVIHGKTNKVSDETVQRVTALLEKRQYIPSMAGILLAQNSSGIIGVFVNDHPKYAGHTLRDGFIAASLDALSTEIEAGGQFMMVKKAQCAGEVVRFASMWNMDGIVMIGQLGSASISGIGLGGKFASIHNVVLSAVTA
;
A
#
# COMPACT_ATOMS: atom_id res chain seq x y z
N MET A 1 11.40 -3.68 -24.64
CA MET A 1 10.61 -3.22 -23.47
C MET A 1 9.43 -2.41 -24.05
N GLN A 2 8.21 -2.81 -23.76
CA GLN A 2 7.04 -2.06 -24.20
C GLN A 2 6.97 -0.79 -23.34
N GLU A 3 6.91 0.37 -23.97
CA GLU A 3 6.83 1.65 -23.28
C GLU A 3 5.50 1.71 -22.50
N ARG A 4 5.56 2.06 -21.21
CA ARG A 4 4.39 2.11 -20.35
C ARG A 4 3.48 3.27 -20.79
N VAL A 5 2.23 2.96 -21.14
CA VAL A 5 1.21 3.97 -21.50
C VAL A 5 1.01 4.92 -20.31
N ARG A 6 1.08 6.22 -20.57
CA ARG A 6 0.91 7.28 -19.56
C ARG A 6 -0.45 7.96 -19.74
N ILE A 7 -0.91 8.63 -18.70
CA ILE A 7 -2.18 9.38 -18.72
C ILE A 7 -2.18 10.48 -19.78
N CYS A 8 -1.04 11.10 -20.07
CA CYS A 8 -0.90 12.09 -21.13
C CYS A 8 -1.13 11.50 -22.52
N ASP A 9 -0.69 10.27 -22.77
CA ASP A 9 -0.86 9.59 -24.05
C ASP A 9 -2.35 9.30 -24.32
N ILE A 10 -3.11 8.92 -23.29
CA ILE A 10 -4.56 8.74 -23.36
C ILE A 10 -5.28 10.07 -23.59
N ALA A 11 -4.87 11.11 -22.88
CA ALA A 11 -5.45 12.45 -23.00
C ALA A 11 -5.26 13.03 -24.39
N GLU A 12 -4.05 12.89 -24.95
CA GLU A 12 -3.71 13.35 -26.30
C GLU A 12 -4.53 12.62 -27.38
N GLU A 13 -4.64 11.28 -27.30
CA GLU A 13 -5.39 10.47 -28.26
C GLU A 13 -6.89 10.81 -28.26
N LEU A 14 -7.44 11.24 -27.13
CA LEU A 14 -8.86 11.62 -27.00
C LEU A 14 -9.13 13.12 -27.21
N GLY A 15 -8.09 13.95 -27.31
CA GLY A 15 -8.22 15.40 -27.34
C GLY A 15 -8.76 15.99 -26.02
N LEU A 16 -8.44 15.36 -24.90
CA LEU A 16 -8.88 15.75 -23.56
C LEU A 16 -7.73 16.26 -22.72
N SER A 17 -8.05 16.94 -21.61
CA SER A 17 -7.05 17.27 -20.60
C SER A 17 -6.69 16.03 -19.76
N THR A 18 -5.43 15.95 -19.27
CA THR A 18 -5.01 14.91 -18.33
C THR A 18 -5.84 14.91 -17.05
N ALA A 19 -6.34 16.08 -16.62
CA ALA A 19 -7.24 16.21 -15.48
C ALA A 19 -8.58 15.52 -15.72
N THR A 20 -9.15 15.64 -16.93
CA THR A 20 -10.40 14.97 -17.30
C THR A 20 -10.23 13.46 -17.28
N VAL A 21 -9.16 12.94 -17.89
CA VAL A 21 -8.85 11.50 -17.89
C VAL A 21 -8.61 11.00 -16.46
N SER A 22 -7.86 11.75 -15.65
CA SER A 22 -7.64 11.41 -14.24
C SER A 22 -8.94 11.35 -13.44
N ASN A 23 -9.86 12.29 -13.65
CA ASN A 23 -11.15 12.27 -12.98
C ASN A 23 -11.96 11.02 -13.31
N VAL A 24 -11.96 10.57 -14.57
CA VAL A 24 -12.62 9.32 -14.97
C VAL A 24 -11.97 8.11 -14.30
N ILE A 25 -10.63 8.00 -14.31
CA ILE A 25 -9.89 6.91 -13.68
C ILE A 25 -10.23 6.81 -12.17
N HIS A 26 -10.42 7.93 -11.50
CA HIS A 26 -10.70 8.00 -10.06
C HIS A 26 -12.20 8.09 -9.72
N GLY A 27 -13.10 7.85 -10.69
CA GLY A 27 -14.55 7.86 -10.48
C GLY A 27 -15.14 9.24 -10.15
N LYS A 28 -14.38 10.33 -10.33
CA LYS A 28 -14.84 11.71 -10.10
C LYS A 28 -15.55 12.27 -11.34
N THR A 29 -16.66 11.60 -11.73
CA THR A 29 -17.32 11.85 -13.01
C THR A 29 -18.41 12.93 -12.98
N ASN A 30 -18.72 13.52 -11.83
CA ASN A 30 -19.81 14.49 -11.67
C ASN A 30 -19.78 15.72 -12.62
N LYS A 31 -18.63 16.02 -13.23
CA LYS A 31 -18.43 17.11 -14.17
C LYS A 31 -17.99 16.64 -15.57
N VAL A 32 -18.15 15.35 -15.86
CA VAL A 32 -17.74 14.73 -17.11
C VAL A 32 -18.99 14.08 -17.72
N SER A 33 -19.23 14.29 -19.01
CA SER A 33 -20.37 13.66 -19.69
C SER A 33 -20.20 12.13 -19.79
N ASP A 34 -21.32 11.40 -19.75
CA ASP A 34 -21.31 9.94 -19.86
C ASP A 34 -20.63 9.45 -21.14
N GLU A 35 -20.80 10.17 -22.26
CA GLU A 35 -20.09 9.88 -23.51
C GLU A 35 -18.59 9.97 -23.34
N THR A 36 -18.09 11.01 -22.65
CA THR A 36 -16.66 11.16 -22.40
C THR A 36 -16.14 10.06 -21.47
N VAL A 37 -16.90 9.69 -20.44
CA VAL A 37 -16.55 8.58 -19.54
C VAL A 37 -16.40 7.28 -20.33
N GLN A 38 -17.36 6.95 -21.21
CA GLN A 38 -17.31 5.76 -22.05
C GLN A 38 -16.09 5.75 -22.98
N ARG A 39 -15.81 6.88 -23.65
CA ARG A 39 -14.66 7.01 -24.55
C ARG A 39 -13.33 6.81 -23.83
N VAL A 40 -13.19 7.41 -22.64
CA VAL A 40 -11.98 7.26 -21.82
C VAL A 40 -11.83 5.80 -21.37
N THR A 41 -12.89 5.19 -20.83
CA THR A 41 -12.85 3.81 -20.33
C THR A 41 -12.49 2.83 -21.45
N ALA A 42 -13.13 2.95 -22.62
CA ALA A 42 -12.83 2.09 -23.76
C ALA A 42 -11.36 2.21 -24.24
N LEU A 43 -10.79 3.43 -24.20
CA LEU A 43 -9.39 3.61 -24.59
C LEU A 43 -8.42 3.09 -23.53
N LEU A 44 -8.71 3.26 -22.23
CA LEU A 44 -7.92 2.70 -21.13
C LEU A 44 -7.83 1.18 -21.26
N GLU A 45 -8.95 0.51 -21.53
CA GLU A 45 -9.00 -0.95 -21.77
C GLU A 45 -8.21 -1.34 -23.02
N LYS A 46 -8.45 -0.68 -24.16
CA LYS A 46 -7.75 -0.95 -25.41
C LYS A 46 -6.24 -0.81 -25.29
N ARG A 47 -5.78 0.19 -24.56
CA ARG A 47 -4.35 0.47 -24.31
C ARG A 47 -3.76 -0.31 -23.15
N GLN A 48 -4.57 -1.12 -22.46
CA GLN A 48 -4.16 -1.85 -21.24
C GLN A 48 -3.48 -0.91 -20.22
N TYR A 49 -4.08 0.26 -20.03
CA TYR A 49 -3.54 1.27 -19.12
C TYR A 49 -3.61 0.78 -17.67
N ILE A 50 -2.46 0.75 -17.00
CA ILE A 50 -2.37 0.44 -15.58
C ILE A 50 -2.02 1.73 -14.82
N PRO A 51 -2.90 2.21 -13.92
CA PRO A 51 -2.63 3.39 -13.11
C PRO A 51 -1.29 3.27 -12.37
N SER A 52 -0.57 4.38 -12.28
CA SER A 52 0.66 4.44 -11.49
C SER A 52 0.32 4.57 -10.00
N MET A 53 0.91 3.75 -9.14
CA MET A 53 0.76 3.90 -7.68
C MET A 53 1.15 5.31 -7.22
N ALA A 54 2.17 5.92 -7.82
CA ALA A 54 2.54 7.31 -7.52
C ALA A 54 1.41 8.30 -7.83
N GLY A 55 0.66 8.09 -8.92
CA GLY A 55 -0.52 8.91 -9.25
C GLY A 55 -1.67 8.69 -8.27
N ILE A 56 -1.90 7.46 -7.83
CA ILE A 56 -2.91 7.12 -6.82
C ILE A 56 -2.56 7.77 -5.48
N LEU A 57 -1.31 7.65 -5.02
CA LEU A 57 -0.80 8.26 -3.79
C LEU A 57 -1.02 9.79 -3.78
N LEU A 58 -0.68 10.46 -4.89
CA LEU A 58 -0.87 11.91 -5.01
C LEU A 58 -2.35 12.32 -4.99
N ALA A 59 -3.24 11.48 -5.54
CA ALA A 59 -4.67 11.78 -5.63
C ALA A 59 -5.45 11.49 -4.34
N GLN A 60 -5.06 10.46 -3.59
CA GLN A 60 -5.82 9.91 -2.45
C GLN A 60 -5.13 10.10 -1.10
N ASN A 61 -3.86 10.48 -1.08
CA ASN A 61 -3.01 10.53 0.12
C ASN A 61 -3.00 9.20 0.93
N SER A 62 -3.22 8.08 0.23
CA SER A 62 -3.27 6.72 0.75
C SER A 62 -2.54 5.80 -0.21
N SER A 63 -1.64 4.97 0.30
CA SER A 63 -0.90 4.01 -0.53
C SER A 63 -1.65 2.70 -0.76
N GLY A 64 -2.63 2.41 0.06
CA GLY A 64 -3.22 1.08 0.15
C GLY A 64 -2.22 0.03 0.69
N ILE A 65 -1.11 0.43 1.30
CA ILE A 65 -0.06 -0.48 1.76
C ILE A 65 -0.09 -0.60 3.28
N ILE A 66 -0.18 -1.83 3.77
CA ILE A 66 0.06 -2.19 5.16
C ILE A 66 1.45 -2.81 5.27
N GLY A 67 2.32 -2.17 6.05
CA GLY A 67 3.67 -2.66 6.32
C GLY A 67 3.66 -3.69 7.44
N VAL A 68 4.10 -4.92 7.15
CA VAL A 68 4.30 -5.95 8.17
C VAL A 68 5.79 -6.09 8.43
N PHE A 69 6.24 -5.63 9.59
CA PHE A 69 7.65 -5.68 9.98
C PHE A 69 7.89 -6.84 10.92
N VAL A 70 8.87 -7.66 10.59
CA VAL A 70 9.24 -8.84 11.38
C VAL A 70 10.61 -8.60 12.02
N ASN A 71 10.71 -8.81 13.32
CA ASN A 71 11.99 -8.70 14.02
C ASN A 71 12.98 -9.76 13.53
N ASP A 72 14.07 -9.30 12.90
CA ASP A 72 15.15 -10.17 12.40
C ASP A 72 16.14 -10.49 13.51
N HIS A 73 15.67 -11.23 14.52
CA HIS A 73 16.48 -11.60 15.68
C HIS A 73 17.56 -12.63 15.30
N PRO A 74 18.81 -12.52 15.81
CA PRO A 74 19.92 -13.43 15.52
C PRO A 74 19.63 -14.93 15.73
N LYS A 75 18.69 -15.26 16.64
CA LYS A 75 18.25 -16.66 16.87
C LYS A 75 17.78 -17.41 15.63
N TYR A 76 17.30 -16.68 14.61
CA TYR A 76 16.79 -17.25 13.36
C TYR A 76 17.87 -17.45 12.30
N ALA A 77 19.14 -17.06 12.58
CA ALA A 77 20.26 -17.21 11.64
C ALA A 77 19.95 -16.72 10.21
N GLY A 78 19.21 -15.61 10.08
CA GLY A 78 18.79 -15.03 8.79
C GLY A 78 17.56 -15.68 8.15
N HIS A 79 17.01 -16.75 8.74
CA HIS A 79 15.86 -17.49 8.22
C HIS A 79 14.56 -17.16 8.96
N THR A 80 14.42 -15.94 9.45
CA THR A 80 13.28 -15.46 10.27
C THR A 80 11.91 -15.84 9.68
N LEU A 81 11.73 -15.68 8.38
CA LEU A 81 10.44 -15.95 7.72
C LEU A 81 10.12 -17.46 7.58
N ARG A 82 11.05 -18.34 7.94
CA ARG A 82 10.82 -19.79 8.00
C ARG A 82 10.30 -20.28 9.36
N ASP A 83 10.28 -19.42 10.37
CA ASP A 83 9.67 -19.74 11.66
C ASP A 83 8.18 -19.99 11.51
N GLY A 84 7.69 -21.10 12.06
CA GLY A 84 6.31 -21.56 11.85
C GLY A 84 5.26 -20.57 12.39
N PHE A 85 5.54 -19.90 13.52
CA PHE A 85 4.63 -18.88 14.05
C PHE A 85 4.61 -17.64 13.16
N ILE A 86 5.77 -17.18 12.72
CA ILE A 86 5.89 -16.01 11.83
C ILE A 86 5.22 -16.30 10.49
N ALA A 87 5.46 -17.48 9.91
CA ALA A 87 4.85 -17.88 8.64
C ALA A 87 3.32 -17.93 8.73
N ALA A 88 2.77 -18.58 9.76
CA ALA A 88 1.31 -18.63 9.99
C ALA A 88 0.70 -17.24 10.24
N SER A 89 1.43 -16.36 10.96
CA SER A 89 0.98 -14.99 11.19
C SER A 89 0.94 -14.18 9.91
N LEU A 90 1.93 -14.33 9.02
CA LEU A 90 1.98 -13.66 7.74
C LEU A 90 0.86 -14.14 6.80
N ASP A 91 0.57 -15.44 6.79
CA ASP A 91 -0.51 -16.02 6.00
C ASP A 91 -1.87 -15.46 6.40
N ALA A 92 -2.16 -15.46 7.72
CA ALA A 92 -3.39 -14.87 8.24
C ALA A 92 -3.52 -13.37 7.94
N LEU A 93 -2.43 -12.60 8.13
CA LEU A 93 -2.41 -11.17 7.84
C LEU A 93 -2.60 -10.88 6.34
N SER A 94 -2.00 -11.69 5.46
CA SER A 94 -2.17 -11.54 4.01
C SER A 94 -3.63 -11.67 3.62
N THR A 95 -4.31 -12.70 4.14
CA THR A 95 -5.73 -12.93 3.87
C THR A 95 -6.61 -11.75 4.29
N GLU A 96 -6.42 -11.24 5.50
CA GLU A 96 -7.22 -10.13 6.03
C GLU A 96 -6.93 -8.79 5.33
N ILE A 97 -5.65 -8.50 5.06
CA ILE A 97 -5.24 -7.27 4.39
C ILE A 97 -5.76 -7.24 2.95
N GLU A 98 -5.68 -8.36 2.22
CA GLU A 98 -6.21 -8.48 0.86
C GLU A 98 -7.73 -8.40 0.83
N ALA A 99 -8.43 -9.00 1.79
CA ALA A 99 -9.89 -8.87 1.94
C ALA A 99 -10.32 -7.41 2.17
N GLY A 100 -9.47 -6.61 2.82
CA GLY A 100 -9.64 -5.16 2.97
C GLY A 100 -9.30 -4.33 1.72
N GLY A 101 -8.91 -4.97 0.61
CA GLY A 101 -8.52 -4.29 -0.63
C GLY A 101 -7.16 -3.58 -0.53
N GLN A 102 -6.32 -3.96 0.42
CA GLN A 102 -5.00 -3.39 0.66
C GLN A 102 -3.89 -4.36 0.27
N PHE A 103 -2.67 -3.85 0.15
CA PHE A 103 -1.48 -4.64 -0.18
C PHE A 103 -0.62 -4.86 1.07
N MET A 104 -0.16 -6.08 1.27
CA MET A 104 0.79 -6.40 2.33
C MET A 104 2.23 -6.22 1.84
N MET A 105 3.03 -5.43 2.55
CA MET A 105 4.46 -5.31 2.32
C MET A 105 5.22 -5.86 3.53
N VAL A 106 5.92 -6.97 3.34
CA VAL A 106 6.71 -7.62 4.40
C VAL A 106 8.16 -7.15 4.38
N LYS A 107 8.67 -6.75 5.54
CA LYS A 107 10.08 -6.40 5.71
C LYS A 107 10.62 -6.90 7.04
N LYS A 108 11.82 -7.49 7.01
CA LYS A 108 12.60 -7.75 8.23
C LYS A 108 13.20 -6.44 8.72
N ALA A 109 13.17 -6.20 10.03
CA ALA A 109 13.74 -5.02 10.66
C ALA A 109 14.47 -5.41 11.95
N GLN A 110 15.57 -4.71 12.27
CA GLN A 110 16.36 -4.93 13.48
C GLN A 110 16.14 -3.83 14.51
N CYS A 111 15.65 -2.67 14.10
CA CYS A 111 15.39 -1.54 14.98
C CYS A 111 14.18 -0.71 14.55
N ALA A 112 13.62 0.04 15.48
CA ALA A 112 12.47 0.91 15.26
C ALA A 112 12.74 2.01 14.19
N GLY A 113 13.97 2.52 14.11
CA GLY A 113 14.35 3.53 13.11
C GLY A 113 14.21 3.05 11.67
N GLU A 114 14.46 1.77 11.41
CA GLU A 114 14.23 1.18 10.09
C GLU A 114 12.75 1.15 9.75
N VAL A 115 11.89 0.75 10.70
CA VAL A 115 10.44 0.70 10.51
C VAL A 115 9.90 2.07 10.14
N VAL A 116 10.27 3.11 10.91
CA VAL A 116 9.85 4.50 10.66
C VAL A 116 10.25 4.97 9.29
N ARG A 117 11.52 4.79 8.96
CA ARG A 117 12.06 5.23 7.67
C ARG A 117 11.32 4.58 6.50
N PHE A 118 11.08 3.26 6.56
CA PHE A 118 10.37 2.56 5.51
C PHE A 118 8.90 2.94 5.44
N ALA A 119 8.22 3.01 6.57
CA ALA A 119 6.81 3.40 6.63
C ALA A 119 6.58 4.79 6.03
N SER A 120 7.45 5.76 6.38
CA SER A 120 7.37 7.11 5.82
C SER A 120 7.72 7.15 4.34
N MET A 121 8.76 6.42 3.92
CA MET A 121 9.21 6.40 2.51
C MET A 121 8.12 5.87 1.57
N TRP A 122 7.35 4.88 2.02
CA TRP A 122 6.28 4.26 1.23
C TRP A 122 4.89 4.83 1.54
N ASN A 123 4.80 5.85 2.40
CA ASN A 123 3.54 6.43 2.86
C ASN A 123 2.52 5.34 3.27
N MET A 124 2.97 4.39 4.10
CA MET A 124 2.16 3.24 4.49
C MET A 124 0.94 3.68 5.28
N ASP A 125 -0.22 3.09 4.99
CA ASP A 125 -1.49 3.40 5.66
C ASP A 125 -1.60 2.76 7.04
N GLY A 126 -0.83 1.69 7.29
CA GLY A 126 -0.76 1.03 8.57
C GLY A 126 0.52 0.22 8.73
N ILE A 127 0.83 -0.11 9.99
CA ILE A 127 2.00 -0.92 10.36
C ILE A 127 1.58 -2.02 11.32
N VAL A 128 2.03 -3.23 11.03
CA VAL A 128 1.95 -4.39 11.92
C VAL A 128 3.36 -4.82 12.29
N MET A 129 3.60 -5.10 13.57
CA MET A 129 4.88 -5.60 14.08
C MET A 129 4.75 -7.04 14.55
N ILE A 130 5.62 -7.92 14.06
CA ILE A 130 5.77 -9.29 14.57
C ILE A 130 7.09 -9.40 15.32
N GLY A 131 7.00 -9.60 16.63
CA GLY A 131 8.14 -9.61 17.54
C GLY A 131 8.50 -8.23 18.10
N GLN A 132 9.45 -8.18 19.04
CA GLN A 132 9.86 -6.96 19.75
C GLN A 132 11.15 -6.40 19.14
N LEU A 133 11.15 -5.12 18.78
CA LEU A 133 12.33 -4.39 18.31
C LEU A 133 12.97 -3.60 19.46
N GLY A 134 13.71 -4.29 20.35
CA GLY A 134 14.42 -3.65 21.47
C GLY A 134 13.50 -2.88 22.43
N SER A 135 14.08 -2.03 23.28
CA SER A 135 13.34 -1.20 24.26
C SER A 135 12.78 0.10 23.70
N ALA A 136 12.94 0.37 22.39
CA ALA A 136 12.41 1.58 21.77
C ALA A 136 10.91 1.43 21.52
N SER A 137 10.10 2.15 22.27
CA SER A 137 8.68 2.27 22.05
C SER A 137 8.42 3.01 20.72
N ILE A 138 7.72 2.38 19.80
CA ILE A 138 7.28 3.00 18.53
C ILE A 138 6.12 3.99 18.78
N SER A 139 5.61 4.05 20.00
CA SER A 139 4.46 4.87 20.42
C SER A 139 4.64 6.40 20.30
N GLY A 140 5.81 6.89 19.93
CA GLY A 140 6.10 8.32 19.73
C GLY A 140 6.21 8.77 18.27
N ILE A 141 5.99 7.87 17.32
CA ILE A 141 6.20 8.16 15.91
C ILE A 141 4.88 8.60 15.31
N GLY A 142 4.82 9.83 14.79
CA GLY A 142 3.64 10.49 14.22
C GLY A 142 3.04 9.83 12.96
N LEU A 143 2.75 8.55 13.04
CA LEU A 143 2.10 7.74 11.99
C LEU A 143 0.58 7.74 12.12
N GLY A 144 -0.01 8.80 12.72
CA GLY A 144 -1.46 9.01 12.67
C GLY A 144 -2.33 7.91 13.30
N GLY A 145 -1.84 7.19 14.33
CA GLY A 145 -2.65 6.22 15.09
C GLY A 145 -2.86 4.85 14.43
N LYS A 146 -2.28 4.59 13.27
CA LYS A 146 -2.45 3.34 12.51
C LYS A 146 -1.35 2.31 12.82
N PHE A 147 -1.28 1.88 14.08
CA PHE A 147 -0.25 0.93 14.53
C PHE A 147 -0.86 -0.27 15.26
N ALA A 148 -0.50 -1.48 14.86
CA ALA A 148 -0.80 -2.71 15.58
C ALA A 148 0.50 -3.50 15.86
N SER A 149 0.67 -3.99 17.09
CA SER A 149 1.80 -4.84 17.48
C SER A 149 1.31 -6.22 17.88
N ILE A 150 1.86 -7.25 17.29
CA ILE A 150 1.61 -8.64 17.68
C ILE A 150 2.74 -9.09 18.62
N HIS A 151 2.50 -8.94 19.91
CA HIS A 151 3.27 -9.58 20.96
C HIS A 151 2.44 -10.69 21.55
N ASN A 152 2.83 -11.96 21.38
CA ASN A 152 2.13 -13.10 21.97
C ASN A 152 0.60 -12.94 22.02
N VAL A 153 -0.03 -13.00 20.84
CA VAL A 153 -1.49 -13.11 20.65
C VAL A 153 -2.34 -12.11 21.42
N VAL A 154 -2.42 -10.87 20.95
CA VAL A 154 -3.64 -10.07 21.04
C VAL A 154 -3.76 -9.25 19.74
N LEU A 155 -4.62 -9.66 18.84
CA LEU A 155 -5.08 -8.84 17.73
C LEU A 155 -6.04 -7.76 18.29
N SER A 156 -5.57 -6.54 18.43
CA SER A 156 -6.46 -5.40 18.50
C SER A 156 -6.42 -4.69 17.14
N ALA A 157 -7.40 -4.99 16.30
CA ALA A 157 -7.68 -4.21 15.12
C ALA A 157 -8.17 -2.83 15.57
N VAL A 158 -7.42 -1.79 15.27
CA VAL A 158 -7.91 -0.42 15.38
C VAL A 158 -8.55 -0.07 14.03
N THR A 159 -9.85 -0.28 13.94
CA THR A 159 -10.69 0.35 12.91
C THR A 159 -10.90 1.79 13.30
N ALA A 160 -10.51 2.71 12.43
CA ALA A 160 -10.92 4.11 12.48
C ALA A 160 -12.13 4.30 11.57
#